data_5184bcc5e1e39ff49b8521a97694dcc9
#
_entry.id   5184bcc5e1e39ff49b8521a97694dcc9
#
_cell.length_a   1.000
_cell.length_b   1.000
_cell.length_c   1.000
_cell.angle_alpha   90.00
_cell.angle_beta   90.00
_cell.angle_gamma   90.00
#
_symmetry.space_group_name_H-M   'P 1'
#
loop_
_entity.id
_entity.type
_entity.pdbx_description
1 polymer ?
#
loop_
_entity_poly.entity_id
_entity_poly.type
_entity_poly.pdbx_seq_one_letter_code
_entity_poly.pdbx_strand_id
1 'polypeptide(L)'
;TGMLGMHGTKTSNIGVSKADVLIAIGTRFSDRVYGNAKTFASHAKIIQIDIDPAEVNKNILIDTAIIGDVKAVLSILNRRINQQHHEEWMKEIQDMKAKYPMTYHQERLSGPGLIEKIYELTKGDAIITTEVGQHQMWAAQYYKYKSPRQFLTSGGLGTMGYGLGAAIGAKCGCPDKVVVNIAGDGCFRMNMNEIATATRSEIPVIEVVVNN
;
A
#
# COMPACT_ATOMS: atom_id res chain seq x y z
N THR A 1 -0.72 3.99 -10.97
CA THR A 1 -1.54 2.82 -11.33
C THR A 1 -2.28 2.23 -10.13
N GLY A 2 -1.79 2.39 -8.94
CA GLY A 2 -2.34 1.85 -7.72
C GLY A 2 -1.63 0.58 -7.26
N MET A 3 -2.20 -0.11 -6.27
CA MET A 3 -1.65 -1.33 -5.69
C MET A 3 -1.64 -2.48 -6.70
N LEU A 4 -0.61 -3.30 -6.64
CA LEU A 4 -0.44 -4.51 -7.44
C LEU A 4 -0.88 -5.76 -6.65
N GLY A 5 -1.23 -6.81 -7.33
CA GLY A 5 -1.49 -8.12 -6.78
C GLY A 5 -2.98 -8.42 -6.55
N MET A 6 -3.25 -9.40 -5.68
CA MET A 6 -4.59 -9.93 -5.39
C MET A 6 -5.59 -8.85 -4.96
N HIS A 7 -5.13 -7.85 -4.20
CA HIS A 7 -5.95 -6.72 -3.73
C HIS A 7 -5.67 -5.44 -4.53
N GLY A 8 -4.93 -5.57 -5.62
CA GLY A 8 -4.53 -4.47 -6.48
C GLY A 8 -5.59 -4.05 -7.48
N THR A 9 -5.30 -2.95 -8.18
CA THR A 9 -6.16 -2.48 -9.26
C THR A 9 -6.01 -3.36 -10.50
N LYS A 10 -7.07 -3.49 -11.28
CA LYS A 10 -7.01 -4.21 -12.55
C LYS A 10 -6.00 -3.58 -13.51
N THR A 11 -5.91 -2.25 -13.51
CA THR A 11 -4.91 -1.50 -14.30
C THR A 11 -3.48 -1.89 -13.93
N SER A 12 -3.15 -1.96 -12.63
CA SER A 12 -1.79 -2.34 -12.18
C SER A 12 -1.43 -3.77 -12.59
N ASN A 13 -2.36 -4.70 -12.40
CA ASN A 13 -2.14 -6.10 -12.75
C ASN A 13 -1.95 -6.31 -14.25
N ILE A 14 -2.81 -5.68 -15.08
CA ILE A 14 -2.67 -5.75 -16.54
C ILE A 14 -1.38 -5.04 -16.99
N GLY A 15 -1.07 -3.86 -16.41
CA GLY A 15 0.14 -3.11 -16.74
C GLY A 15 1.40 -3.92 -16.52
N VAL A 16 1.53 -4.58 -15.34
CA VAL A 16 2.68 -5.47 -15.08
C VAL A 16 2.72 -6.66 -16.04
N SER A 17 1.57 -7.24 -16.38
CA SER A 17 1.52 -8.37 -17.32
C SER A 17 1.92 -8.00 -18.75
N LYS A 18 1.80 -6.72 -19.14
CA LYS A 18 2.14 -6.21 -20.46
C LYS A 18 3.51 -5.53 -20.53
N ALA A 19 4.13 -5.27 -19.39
CA ALA A 19 5.42 -4.58 -19.34
C ALA A 19 6.52 -5.42 -20.00
N ASP A 20 7.42 -4.77 -20.72
CA ASP A 20 8.63 -5.35 -21.28
C ASP A 20 9.82 -5.28 -20.28
N VAL A 21 9.79 -4.29 -19.38
CA VAL A 21 10.74 -4.15 -18.28
C VAL A 21 9.99 -3.92 -16.97
N LEU A 22 10.31 -4.70 -15.94
CA LEU A 22 9.80 -4.55 -14.59
C LEU A 22 10.95 -4.24 -13.63
N ILE A 23 10.95 -3.04 -13.05
CA ILE A 23 11.92 -2.67 -12.03
C ILE A 23 11.26 -2.83 -10.66
N ALA A 24 11.71 -3.82 -9.91
CA ALA A 24 11.23 -4.16 -8.59
C ALA A 24 12.14 -3.57 -7.52
N ILE A 25 11.63 -2.63 -6.74
CA ILE A 25 12.42 -1.87 -5.76
C ILE A 25 11.92 -2.22 -4.35
N GLY A 26 12.77 -2.89 -3.54
CA GLY A 26 12.47 -3.26 -2.16
C GLY A 26 11.23 -4.16 -2.03
N THR A 27 11.00 -5.05 -2.99
CA THR A 27 9.84 -5.95 -3.00
C THR A 27 10.26 -7.41 -2.91
N ARG A 28 9.60 -8.15 -2.03
CA ARG A 28 9.87 -9.57 -1.80
C ARG A 28 9.17 -10.50 -2.80
N PHE A 29 8.37 -9.97 -3.71
CA PHE A 29 7.49 -10.77 -4.56
C PHE A 29 6.72 -11.80 -3.74
N SER A 30 5.81 -11.33 -2.85
CA SER A 30 4.95 -12.24 -2.11
C SER A 30 3.91 -12.88 -3.02
N ASP A 31 3.39 -14.05 -2.62
CA ASP A 31 2.33 -14.75 -3.36
C ASP A 31 1.07 -13.90 -3.60
N ARG A 32 0.79 -12.97 -2.68
CA ARG A 32 -0.30 -12.00 -2.81
C ARG A 32 -0.07 -10.99 -3.94
N VAL A 33 1.19 -10.79 -4.35
CA VAL A 33 1.57 -9.88 -5.43
C VAL A 33 1.61 -10.61 -6.78
N TYR A 34 2.31 -11.74 -6.88
CA TYR A 34 2.50 -12.41 -8.16
C TYR A 34 1.37 -13.41 -8.50
N GLY A 35 0.66 -13.96 -7.50
CA GLY A 35 -0.37 -14.99 -7.72
C GLY A 35 0.21 -16.29 -8.28
N ASN A 36 0.45 -16.34 -9.58
CA ASN A 36 1.10 -17.48 -10.25
C ASN A 36 2.48 -17.07 -10.78
N ALA A 37 3.55 -17.59 -10.17
CA ALA A 37 4.92 -17.28 -10.53
C ALA A 37 5.28 -17.58 -12.00
N LYS A 38 4.64 -18.59 -12.62
CA LYS A 38 4.93 -18.98 -14.01
C LYS A 38 4.39 -17.98 -15.04
N THR A 39 3.38 -17.21 -14.67
CA THR A 39 2.72 -16.27 -15.58
C THR A 39 2.91 -14.81 -15.20
N PHE A 40 3.48 -14.56 -14.02
CA PHE A 40 3.74 -13.19 -13.55
C PHE A 40 4.81 -12.51 -14.38
N ALA A 41 4.48 -11.39 -15.01
CA ALA A 41 5.39 -10.59 -15.83
C ALA A 41 6.26 -11.43 -16.80
N SER A 42 5.68 -12.50 -17.38
CA SER A 42 6.41 -13.53 -18.16
C SER A 42 7.10 -13.00 -19.43
N HIS A 43 6.73 -11.80 -19.89
CA HIS A 43 7.34 -11.14 -21.04
C HIS A 43 8.36 -10.06 -20.65
N ALA A 44 8.40 -9.69 -19.36
CA ALA A 44 9.25 -8.61 -18.88
C ALA A 44 10.67 -9.08 -18.56
N LYS A 45 11.66 -8.22 -18.81
CA LYS A 45 12.94 -8.30 -18.13
C LYS A 45 12.82 -7.74 -16.73
N ILE A 46 13.10 -8.57 -15.72
CA ILE A 46 12.92 -8.21 -14.32
C ILE A 46 14.25 -7.78 -13.71
N ILE A 47 14.30 -6.53 -13.24
CA ILE A 47 15.42 -5.95 -12.50
C ILE A 47 14.98 -5.80 -11.06
N GLN A 48 15.65 -6.46 -10.11
CA GLN A 48 15.37 -6.33 -8.68
C GLN A 48 16.46 -5.51 -8.00
N ILE A 49 16.04 -4.49 -7.27
CA ILE A 49 16.89 -3.68 -6.40
C ILE A 49 16.47 -3.95 -4.96
N ASP A 50 17.35 -4.58 -4.19
CA ASP A 50 17.06 -4.91 -2.81
C ASP A 50 18.33 -4.81 -1.95
N ILE A 51 18.16 -4.57 -0.66
CA ILE A 51 19.28 -4.58 0.29
C ILE A 51 19.60 -5.98 0.79
N ASP A 52 18.62 -6.89 0.76
CA ASP A 52 18.75 -8.27 1.21
C ASP A 52 19.02 -9.22 0.03
N PRO A 53 20.23 -9.79 -0.08
CA PRO A 53 20.53 -10.74 -1.15
C PRO A 53 19.70 -12.03 -1.07
N ALA A 54 19.12 -12.36 0.09
CA ALA A 54 18.28 -13.55 0.26
C ALA A 54 16.93 -13.44 -0.44
N GLU A 55 16.48 -12.25 -0.81
CA GLU A 55 15.24 -12.05 -1.56
C GLU A 55 15.42 -12.24 -3.09
N VAL A 56 16.67 -12.32 -3.57
CA VAL A 56 16.97 -12.51 -5.00
C VAL A 56 16.63 -13.94 -5.44
N ASN A 57 15.86 -14.07 -6.52
CA ASN A 57 15.43 -15.37 -7.07
C ASN A 57 14.62 -16.25 -6.12
N LYS A 58 14.15 -15.72 -5.00
CA LYS A 58 13.44 -16.50 -3.99
C LYS A 58 12.06 -16.97 -4.45
N ASN A 59 11.28 -16.09 -5.01
CA ASN A 59 9.90 -16.36 -5.42
C ASN A 59 9.69 -16.22 -6.93
N ILE A 60 10.37 -15.26 -7.54
CA ILE A 60 10.34 -14.97 -8.98
C ILE A 60 11.79 -14.99 -9.48
N LEU A 61 12.02 -15.66 -10.61
CA LEU A 61 13.31 -15.59 -11.29
C LEU A 61 13.47 -14.20 -11.91
N ILE A 62 14.61 -13.59 -11.69
CA ILE A 62 14.92 -12.25 -12.18
C ILE A 62 16.08 -12.28 -13.16
N ASP A 63 16.13 -11.30 -14.08
CA ASP A 63 17.22 -11.16 -15.06
C ASP A 63 18.44 -10.45 -14.46
N THR A 64 18.22 -9.43 -13.62
CA THR A 64 19.30 -8.62 -13.04
C THR A 64 19.01 -8.26 -11.59
N ALA A 65 19.95 -8.54 -10.69
CA ALA A 65 19.91 -8.12 -9.29
C ALA A 65 20.89 -6.97 -9.03
N ILE A 66 20.45 -5.98 -8.27
CA ILE A 66 21.31 -4.93 -7.73
C ILE A 66 21.14 -4.94 -6.21
N ILE A 67 22.17 -5.39 -5.50
CA ILE A 67 22.16 -5.44 -4.04
C ILE A 67 22.72 -4.14 -3.49
N GLY A 68 21.92 -3.43 -2.69
CA GLY A 68 22.34 -2.18 -2.09
C GLY A 68 21.20 -1.32 -1.58
N ASP A 69 21.57 -0.26 -0.89
CA ASP A 69 20.62 0.77 -0.46
C ASP A 69 19.96 1.45 -1.65
N VAL A 70 18.64 1.46 -1.68
CA VAL A 70 17.84 1.98 -2.80
C VAL A 70 18.19 3.43 -3.12
N LYS A 71 18.41 4.29 -2.12
CA LYS A 71 18.75 5.69 -2.34
C LYS A 71 20.10 5.83 -3.05
N ALA A 72 21.08 5.03 -2.63
CA ALA A 72 22.41 5.01 -3.26
C ALA A 72 22.34 4.50 -4.70
N VAL A 73 21.63 3.38 -4.91
CA VAL A 73 21.47 2.78 -6.26
C VAL A 73 20.75 3.76 -7.20
N LEU A 74 19.61 4.32 -6.80
CA LEU A 74 18.86 5.27 -7.62
C LEU A 74 19.66 6.55 -7.91
N SER A 75 20.47 7.02 -6.97
CA SER A 75 21.34 8.17 -7.18
C SER A 75 22.40 7.92 -8.27
N ILE A 76 22.89 6.69 -8.40
CA ILE A 76 23.81 6.29 -9.45
C ILE A 76 23.08 6.13 -10.78
N LEU A 77 21.94 5.45 -10.77
CA LEU A 77 21.14 5.22 -11.98
C LEU A 77 20.68 6.54 -12.62
N ASN A 78 20.19 7.48 -11.85
CA ASN A 78 19.73 8.78 -12.34
C ASN A 78 20.84 9.62 -13.02
N ARG A 79 22.10 9.35 -12.72
CA ARG A 79 23.23 9.99 -13.39
C ARG A 79 23.63 9.32 -14.69
N ARG A 80 23.21 8.06 -14.91
CA ARG A 80 23.62 7.23 -16.06
C ARG A 80 22.50 7.03 -17.08
N ILE A 81 21.27 7.22 -16.68
CA ILE A 81 20.09 7.03 -17.55
C ILE A 81 19.62 8.39 -18.01
N ASN A 82 19.54 8.58 -19.32
CA ASN A 82 18.94 9.77 -19.91
C ASN A 82 17.42 9.73 -19.70
N GLN A 83 16.81 10.91 -19.62
CA GLN A 83 15.35 11.02 -19.57
C GLN A 83 14.73 10.35 -20.79
N GLN A 84 13.73 9.50 -20.56
CA GLN A 84 12.97 8.81 -21.58
C GLN A 84 11.52 9.29 -21.56
N HIS A 85 10.87 9.24 -22.69
CA HIS A 85 9.46 9.57 -22.86
C HIS A 85 8.73 8.34 -23.41
N HIS A 86 7.76 7.82 -22.64
CA HIS A 86 6.98 6.63 -22.98
C HIS A 86 5.51 7.01 -23.16
N GLU A 87 5.24 7.94 -24.08
CA GLU A 87 3.91 8.55 -24.25
C GLU A 87 2.83 7.53 -24.60
N GLU A 88 3.14 6.58 -25.50
CA GLU A 88 2.21 5.52 -25.90
C GLU A 88 1.87 4.61 -24.73
N TRP A 89 2.90 4.20 -23.96
CA TRP A 89 2.69 3.39 -22.76
C TRP A 89 1.90 4.13 -21.69
N MET A 90 2.20 5.39 -21.47
CA MET A 90 1.46 6.22 -20.53
C MET A 90 0.01 6.39 -20.96
N LYS A 91 -0.27 6.57 -22.25
CA LYS A 91 -1.61 6.61 -22.79
C LYS A 91 -2.36 5.30 -22.58
N GLU A 92 -1.74 4.15 -22.87
CA GLU A 92 -2.34 2.85 -22.64
C GLU A 92 -2.71 2.66 -21.16
N ILE A 93 -1.85 3.06 -20.23
CA ILE A 93 -2.14 3.03 -18.79
C ILE A 93 -3.33 3.92 -18.43
N GLN A 94 -3.45 5.12 -18.99
CA GLN A 94 -4.58 6.02 -18.74
C GLN A 94 -5.89 5.45 -19.33
N ASP A 95 -5.84 4.89 -20.52
CA ASP A 95 -6.99 4.24 -21.15
C ASP A 95 -7.48 3.04 -20.30
N MET A 96 -6.55 2.25 -19.76
CA MET A 96 -6.89 1.16 -18.83
C MET A 96 -7.50 1.68 -17.53
N LYS A 97 -7.02 2.79 -16.98
CA LYS A 97 -7.62 3.42 -15.78
C LYS A 97 -9.06 3.86 -16.05
N ALA A 98 -9.30 4.48 -17.20
CA ALA A 98 -10.64 4.89 -17.60
C ALA A 98 -11.57 3.69 -17.83
N LYS A 99 -11.06 2.61 -18.43
CA LYS A 99 -11.82 1.40 -18.71
C LYS A 99 -12.16 0.56 -17.48
N TYR A 100 -11.28 0.57 -16.47
CA TYR A 100 -11.39 -0.26 -15.28
C TYR A 100 -11.33 0.58 -13.99
N PRO A 101 -12.26 1.53 -13.80
CA PRO A 101 -12.31 2.29 -12.55
C PRO A 101 -12.67 1.35 -11.39
N MET A 102 -12.15 1.66 -10.22
CA MET A 102 -12.64 1.02 -9.00
C MET A 102 -14.01 1.61 -8.66
N THR A 103 -15.03 0.77 -8.62
CA THR A 103 -16.41 1.18 -8.34
C THR A 103 -16.97 0.40 -7.16
N TYR A 104 -17.91 1.01 -6.45
CA TYR A 104 -18.68 0.38 -5.38
C TYR A 104 -20.09 0.98 -5.35
N HIS A 105 -21.02 0.33 -4.65
CA HIS A 105 -22.39 0.82 -4.51
C HIS A 105 -22.44 2.04 -3.60
N GLN A 106 -22.69 3.21 -4.17
CA GLN A 106 -22.72 4.50 -3.44
C GLN A 106 -24.02 4.72 -2.66
N GLU A 107 -25.08 4.00 -2.99
CA GLU A 107 -26.39 4.14 -2.37
C GLU A 107 -26.50 3.51 -0.96
N ARG A 108 -25.48 2.77 -0.55
CA ARG A 108 -25.44 2.06 0.73
C ARG A 108 -24.17 2.41 1.49
N LEU A 109 -24.28 2.38 2.82
CA LEU A 109 -23.08 2.41 3.66
C LEU A 109 -22.15 1.24 3.26
N SER A 110 -20.95 1.57 2.86
CA SER A 110 -19.97 0.61 2.38
C SER A 110 -18.58 0.94 2.90
N GLY A 111 -17.72 -0.08 3.01
CA GLY A 111 -16.33 0.13 3.44
C GLY A 111 -15.58 1.15 2.56
N PRO A 112 -15.60 1.02 1.22
CA PRO A 112 -15.00 2.02 0.34
C PRO A 112 -15.54 3.44 0.55
N GLY A 113 -16.85 3.60 0.66
CA GLY A 113 -17.48 4.91 0.89
C GLY A 113 -17.10 5.53 2.24
N LEU A 114 -16.95 4.70 3.28
CA LEU A 114 -16.43 5.14 4.57
C LEU A 114 -15.00 5.70 4.44
N ILE A 115 -14.12 5.01 3.71
CA ILE A 115 -12.74 5.46 3.49
C ILE A 115 -12.68 6.77 2.72
N GLU A 116 -13.49 6.91 1.67
CA GLU A 116 -13.57 8.17 0.91
C GLU A 116 -14.10 9.30 1.79
N LYS A 117 -15.06 9.01 2.68
CA LYS A 117 -15.57 10.01 3.63
C LYS A 117 -14.53 10.45 4.65
N ILE A 118 -13.72 9.52 5.15
CA ILE A 118 -12.57 9.85 6.01
C ILE A 118 -11.59 10.74 5.26
N TYR A 119 -11.30 10.41 3.99
CA TYR A 119 -10.43 11.24 3.15
C TYR A 119 -10.96 12.67 2.98
N GLU A 120 -12.26 12.83 2.69
CA GLU A 120 -12.90 14.14 2.55
C GLU A 120 -12.79 14.97 3.84
N LEU A 121 -13.21 14.39 4.98
CA LEU A 121 -13.23 15.05 6.27
C LEU A 121 -11.83 15.46 6.75
N THR A 122 -10.83 14.64 6.46
CA THR A 122 -9.43 14.92 6.80
C THR A 122 -8.70 15.71 5.71
N LYS A 123 -9.38 16.03 4.62
CA LYS A 123 -8.78 16.65 3.42
C LYS A 123 -7.55 15.87 2.91
N GLY A 124 -7.51 14.57 3.17
CA GLY A 124 -6.39 13.69 2.84
C GLY A 124 -5.08 13.99 3.57
N ASP A 125 -5.12 14.66 4.72
CA ASP A 125 -3.91 15.01 5.50
C ASP A 125 -3.78 14.21 6.80
N ALA A 126 -4.66 13.26 7.08
CA ALA A 126 -4.53 12.39 8.23
C ALA A 126 -3.48 11.30 8.02
N ILE A 127 -2.88 10.84 9.12
CA ILE A 127 -2.16 9.58 9.17
C ILE A 127 -3.20 8.47 9.38
N ILE A 128 -3.22 7.51 8.48
CA ILE A 128 -4.12 6.36 8.54
C ILE A 128 -3.35 5.16 9.05
N THR A 129 -3.80 4.60 10.14
CA THR A 129 -3.36 3.27 10.60
C THR A 129 -4.45 2.26 10.34
N THR A 130 -4.10 1.01 10.13
CA THR A 130 -5.10 -0.05 9.95
C THR A 130 -4.78 -1.28 10.76
N GLU A 131 -5.83 -1.92 11.17
CA GLU A 131 -5.82 -3.33 11.51
C GLU A 131 -5.80 -4.20 10.24
N VAL A 132 -5.98 -5.50 10.36
CA VAL A 132 -5.88 -6.46 9.24
C VAL A 132 -7.24 -7.03 8.87
N GLY A 133 -7.59 -6.92 7.58
CA GLY A 133 -8.85 -7.42 7.02
C GLY A 133 -9.33 -6.61 5.81
N GLN A 134 -10.61 -6.70 5.49
CA GLN A 134 -11.19 -5.97 4.35
C GLN A 134 -11.00 -4.46 4.48
N HIS A 135 -11.16 -3.92 5.69
CA HIS A 135 -10.94 -2.50 5.99
C HIS A 135 -9.52 -2.04 5.66
N GLN A 136 -8.50 -2.89 5.86
CA GLN A 136 -7.12 -2.62 5.45
C GLN A 136 -7.01 -2.47 3.92
N MET A 137 -7.63 -3.39 3.19
CA MET A 137 -7.63 -3.34 1.72
C MET A 137 -8.35 -2.10 1.20
N TRP A 138 -9.51 -1.75 1.77
CA TRP A 138 -10.24 -0.53 1.39
C TRP A 138 -9.43 0.73 1.70
N ALA A 139 -8.78 0.80 2.86
CA ALA A 139 -7.91 1.93 3.19
C ALA A 139 -6.76 2.08 2.19
N ALA A 140 -6.12 0.96 1.78
CA ALA A 140 -5.05 0.97 0.79
C ALA A 140 -5.53 1.36 -0.61
N GLN A 141 -6.78 1.03 -0.97
CA GLN A 141 -7.33 1.25 -2.31
C GLN A 141 -7.98 2.61 -2.48
N TYR A 142 -8.72 3.08 -1.50
CA TYR A 142 -9.62 4.24 -1.64
C TYR A 142 -9.16 5.51 -0.93
N TYR A 143 -8.26 5.42 0.06
CA TYR A 143 -7.66 6.62 0.63
C TYR A 143 -6.52 7.12 -0.28
N LYS A 144 -6.61 8.36 -0.74
CA LYS A 144 -5.62 8.95 -1.67
C LYS A 144 -4.46 9.56 -0.90
N TYR A 145 -3.46 8.75 -0.57
CA TYR A 145 -2.27 9.19 0.16
C TYR A 145 -1.47 10.24 -0.61
N LYS A 146 -1.07 11.31 0.06
CA LYS A 146 -0.36 12.45 -0.52
C LYS A 146 1.12 12.50 -0.15
N SER A 147 1.48 11.83 0.93
CA SER A 147 2.83 11.89 1.52
C SER A 147 3.32 10.52 1.94
N PRO A 148 4.64 10.27 1.90
CA PRO A 148 5.23 9.08 2.48
C PRO A 148 4.90 8.96 3.97
N ARG A 149 4.81 7.72 4.48
CA ARG A 149 4.51 7.40 5.88
C ARG A 149 3.14 7.87 6.38
N GLN A 150 2.23 8.17 5.49
CA GLN A 150 0.85 8.54 5.82
C GLN A 150 -0.04 7.30 6.03
N PHE A 151 0.40 6.13 5.57
CA PHE A 151 -0.27 4.84 5.72
C PHE A 151 0.59 3.87 6.51
N LEU A 152 0.12 3.49 7.70
CA LEU A 152 0.81 2.59 8.62
C LEU A 152 -0.02 1.32 8.78
N THR A 153 0.51 0.20 8.32
CA THR A 153 -0.21 -1.06 8.31
C THR A 153 0.72 -2.26 8.43
N SER A 154 0.26 -3.34 9.03
CA SER A 154 0.98 -4.62 9.03
C SER A 154 0.78 -5.35 7.70
N GLY A 155 1.32 -4.78 6.61
CA GLY A 155 1.15 -5.32 5.26
C GLY A 155 1.98 -6.58 4.96
N GLY A 156 3.00 -6.85 5.74
CA GLY A 156 3.88 -8.04 5.59
C GLY A 156 3.36 -9.23 6.37
N LEU A 157 3.34 -9.14 7.69
CA LEU A 157 2.92 -10.22 8.58
C LEU A 157 1.40 -10.33 8.75
N GLY A 158 0.65 -9.25 8.50
CA GLY A 158 -0.79 -9.24 8.70
C GLY A 158 -1.17 -9.40 10.18
N THR A 159 -0.51 -8.67 11.06
CA THR A 159 -0.71 -8.77 12.51
C THR A 159 -1.99 -8.05 12.93
N MET A 160 -3.00 -8.79 13.34
CA MET A 160 -4.20 -8.24 13.98
C MET A 160 -3.84 -7.65 15.35
N GLY A 161 -4.42 -6.51 15.70
CA GLY A 161 -4.09 -5.77 16.94
C GLY A 161 -2.96 -4.75 16.77
N TYR A 162 -2.41 -4.61 15.57
CA TYR A 162 -1.33 -3.64 15.27
C TYR A 162 -1.81 -2.18 15.25
N GLY A 163 -3.00 -1.94 14.73
CA GLY A 163 -3.45 -0.62 14.28
C GLY A 163 -3.57 0.41 15.38
N LEU A 164 -4.22 0.06 16.52
CA LEU A 164 -4.41 0.99 17.64
C LEU A 164 -3.06 1.41 18.26
N GLY A 165 -2.15 0.47 18.50
CA GLY A 165 -0.81 0.78 18.99
C GLY A 165 -0.02 1.67 18.02
N ALA A 166 -0.13 1.40 16.71
CA ALA A 166 0.47 2.22 15.68
C ALA A 166 -0.13 3.63 15.64
N ALA A 167 -1.44 3.78 15.86
CA ALA A 167 -2.12 5.08 15.93
C ALA A 167 -1.62 5.92 17.11
N ILE A 168 -1.51 5.32 18.29
CA ILE A 168 -0.97 5.95 19.49
C ILE A 168 0.46 6.42 19.21
N GLY A 169 1.32 5.54 18.68
CA GLY A 169 2.70 5.88 18.32
C GLY A 169 2.80 6.98 17.27
N ALA A 170 1.98 6.93 16.23
CA ALA A 170 1.92 7.94 15.19
C ALA A 170 1.52 9.32 15.75
N LYS A 171 0.54 9.34 16.66
CA LYS A 171 0.11 10.59 17.31
C LYS A 171 1.18 11.17 18.23
N CYS A 172 1.93 10.32 18.94
CA CYS A 172 3.09 10.76 19.73
C CYS A 172 4.19 11.36 18.82
N GLY A 173 4.47 10.72 17.68
CA GLY A 173 5.50 11.19 16.75
C GLY A 173 5.10 12.40 15.91
N CYS A 174 3.79 12.60 15.71
CA CYS A 174 3.22 13.67 14.90
C CYS A 174 2.02 14.31 15.64
N PRO A 175 2.26 15.06 16.72
CA PRO A 175 1.20 15.57 17.61
C PRO A 175 0.20 16.49 16.89
N ASP A 176 0.63 17.20 15.85
CA ASP A 176 -0.20 18.15 15.11
C ASP A 176 -1.08 17.46 14.03
N LYS A 177 -0.84 16.19 13.73
CA LYS A 177 -1.61 15.47 12.72
C LYS A 177 -2.84 14.80 13.30
N VAL A 178 -3.90 14.75 12.52
CA VAL A 178 -5.03 13.86 12.77
C VAL A 178 -4.58 12.43 12.50
N VAL A 179 -4.82 11.52 13.42
CA VAL A 179 -4.50 10.10 13.28
C VAL A 179 -5.80 9.31 13.38
N VAL A 180 -6.08 8.48 12.39
CA VAL A 180 -7.27 7.65 12.30
C VAL A 180 -6.86 6.19 12.19
N ASN A 181 -7.27 5.37 13.15
CA ASN A 181 -7.16 3.92 13.03
C ASN A 181 -8.44 3.35 12.41
N ILE A 182 -8.30 2.44 11.46
CA ILE A 182 -9.41 1.76 10.82
C ILE A 182 -9.31 0.28 11.15
N ALA A 183 -10.23 -0.21 11.95
CA ALA A 183 -10.22 -1.55 12.50
C ALA A 183 -11.47 -2.35 12.11
N GLY A 184 -11.34 -3.66 11.99
CA GLY A 184 -12.47 -4.56 12.07
C GLY A 184 -12.79 -4.88 13.55
N ASP A 185 -14.00 -5.31 13.84
CA ASP A 185 -14.45 -5.62 15.18
C ASP A 185 -13.58 -6.67 15.90
N GLY A 186 -13.18 -7.72 15.20
CA GLY A 186 -12.31 -8.76 15.74
C GLY A 186 -10.90 -8.27 16.06
N CYS A 187 -10.31 -7.47 15.19
CA CYS A 187 -8.99 -6.90 15.40
C CYS A 187 -8.97 -5.88 16.54
N PHE A 188 -9.99 -5.03 16.58
CA PHE A 188 -10.16 -4.04 17.65
C PHE A 188 -10.16 -4.68 19.03
N ARG A 189 -10.87 -5.80 19.19
CA ARG A 189 -10.94 -6.55 20.45
C ARG A 189 -9.59 -7.06 20.95
N MET A 190 -8.62 -7.26 20.07
CA MET A 190 -7.33 -7.84 20.47
C MET A 190 -6.51 -6.88 21.33
N ASN A 191 -6.60 -5.57 21.08
CA ASN A 191 -5.83 -4.55 21.80
C ASN A 191 -6.67 -3.35 22.25
N MET A 192 -8.00 -3.50 22.39
CA MET A 192 -8.88 -2.40 22.80
C MET A 192 -8.55 -1.85 24.20
N ASN A 193 -7.87 -2.63 25.04
CA ASN A 193 -7.38 -2.19 26.35
C ASN A 193 -6.39 -1.01 26.22
N GLU A 194 -5.71 -0.85 25.10
CA GLU A 194 -4.78 0.28 24.86
C GLU A 194 -5.51 1.63 24.70
N ILE A 195 -6.83 1.65 24.59
CA ILE A 195 -7.62 2.88 24.73
C ILE A 195 -7.37 3.52 26.11
N ALA A 196 -7.17 2.71 27.16
CA ALA A 196 -6.81 3.21 28.48
C ALA A 196 -5.44 3.93 28.47
N THR A 197 -4.48 3.41 27.70
CA THR A 197 -3.17 4.04 27.49
C THR A 197 -3.34 5.38 26.79
N ALA A 198 -4.09 5.44 25.69
CA ALA A 198 -4.34 6.66 24.96
C ALA A 198 -5.06 7.71 25.82
N THR A 199 -6.08 7.32 26.57
CA THR A 199 -6.86 8.21 27.44
C THR A 199 -6.04 8.74 28.59
N ARG A 200 -5.32 7.85 29.30
CA ARG A 200 -4.49 8.25 30.47
C ARG A 200 -3.36 9.19 30.07
N SER A 201 -2.82 9.02 28.86
CA SER A 201 -1.69 9.81 28.35
C SER A 201 -2.14 11.00 27.51
N GLU A 202 -3.45 11.26 27.43
CA GLU A 202 -4.04 12.36 26.65
C GLU A 202 -3.61 12.35 25.18
N ILE A 203 -3.52 11.15 24.57
CA ILE A 203 -3.12 10.96 23.18
C ILE A 203 -4.38 10.83 22.32
N PRO A 204 -4.85 11.89 21.66
CA PRO A 204 -6.11 11.85 20.90
C PRO A 204 -5.91 11.14 19.57
N VAL A 205 -6.52 9.97 19.44
CA VAL A 205 -6.65 9.20 18.20
C VAL A 205 -8.12 8.99 17.86
N ILE A 206 -8.42 8.84 16.59
CA ILE A 206 -9.77 8.51 16.11
C ILE A 206 -9.78 7.02 15.78
N GLU A 207 -10.63 6.28 16.49
CA GLU A 207 -10.83 4.85 16.25
C GLU A 207 -12.12 4.63 15.45
N VAL A 208 -12.01 4.01 14.28
CA VAL A 208 -13.12 3.70 13.39
C VAL A 208 -13.25 2.20 13.28
N VAL A 209 -14.24 1.64 13.96
CA VAL A 209 -14.52 0.19 13.95
C VAL A 209 -15.53 -0.12 12.86
N VAL A 210 -15.09 -0.88 11.85
CA VAL A 210 -15.94 -1.39 10.77
C VAL A 210 -16.48 -2.75 11.23
N ASN A 211 -17.73 -2.73 11.66
CA ASN A 211 -18.43 -3.92 12.14
C ASN A 211 -19.37 -4.43 11.03
N ASN A 212 -18.98 -5.53 10.38
CA ASN A 212 -19.68 -6.15 9.25
C ASN A 212 -20.08 -7.60 9.51
#